data_95442ff43cddd36ab0a47b530cfbd982
#
_entry.id   95442ff43cddd36ab0a47b530cfbd982
#
_cell.length_a   1.000
_cell.length_b   1.000
_cell.length_c   1.000
_cell.angle_alpha   90.00
_cell.angle_beta   90.00
_cell.angle_gamma   90.00
#
_symmetry.space_group_name_H-M   'P 1'
#
loop_
_entity.id
_entity.type
_entity.pdbx_description
1 polymer ?
#
loop_
_entity_poly.entity_id
_entity_poly.type
_entity_poly.pdbx_seq_one_letter_code
_entity_poly.pdbx_strand_id
1 'polypeptide(L)'
;VAGSGRELGDWKRIVPMDDSRFPEWELTLHTAHRFEYKFLIADRKTLTPILWEEGANRTWGELPGAGEHALDAAASPRFPKRRWRGAGTAIPVFSLRTEEDFGVGEFYDLKRLIDWAAATGQRVIQVLPINDTTMTGTWEDSYPYNANSTFALHPQFIRLPAAGVVEDDEYRTLRSELNALPEIDYERVNRHKLRLLRRAFERHGARTAARRDYKDFIAANEHWLIPYA
;
A
#
# COMPACT_ATOMS: atom_id res chain seq x y z
N VAL A 1 4.37 16.12 -23.41
CA VAL A 1 5.04 16.38 -24.68
C VAL A 1 5.57 17.80 -24.70
N ALA A 2 6.72 18.04 -25.34
CA ALA A 2 7.21 19.34 -25.69
C ALA A 2 7.75 19.31 -27.12
N GLY A 3 7.72 20.43 -27.82
CA GLY A 3 8.19 20.46 -29.21
C GLY A 3 8.28 21.85 -29.78
N SER A 4 8.70 21.93 -31.07
CA SER A 4 8.70 23.15 -31.82
C SER A 4 7.27 23.58 -32.19
N GLY A 5 7.06 24.86 -32.34
CA GLY A 5 5.74 25.42 -32.63
C GLY A 5 4.93 25.77 -31.38
N ARG A 6 4.08 26.76 -31.56
CA ARG A 6 3.30 27.39 -30.47
C ARG A 6 2.45 26.38 -29.69
N GLU A 7 1.87 25.41 -30.38
CA GLU A 7 0.98 24.42 -29.78
C GLU A 7 1.71 23.42 -28.88
N LEU A 8 2.97 23.08 -29.21
CA LEU A 8 3.85 22.24 -28.40
C LEU A 8 4.78 23.03 -27.45
N GLY A 9 4.52 24.35 -27.33
CA GLY A 9 5.19 25.19 -26.34
C GLY A 9 6.56 25.70 -26.72
N ASP A 10 6.99 25.60 -27.97
CA ASP A 10 8.30 26.07 -28.48
C ASP A 10 9.47 25.63 -27.62
N TRP A 11 9.45 24.38 -27.14
CA TRP A 11 10.41 23.80 -26.19
C TRP A 11 10.51 24.52 -24.83
N LYS A 12 9.66 25.53 -24.59
CA LYS A 12 9.70 26.35 -23.36
C LYS A 12 8.67 25.92 -22.33
N ARG A 13 7.64 25.24 -22.76
CA ARG A 13 6.61 24.70 -21.87
C ARG A 13 6.24 23.27 -22.23
N ILE A 14 5.76 22.54 -21.26
CA ILE A 14 5.24 21.18 -21.43
C ILE A 14 3.74 21.22 -21.69
N VAL A 15 3.31 20.46 -22.66
CA VAL A 15 1.88 20.24 -22.95
C VAL A 15 1.50 18.86 -22.39
N PRO A 16 0.61 18.80 -21.38
CA PRO A 16 0.16 17.53 -20.83
C PRO A 16 -0.65 16.74 -21.86
N MET A 17 -0.55 15.43 -21.79
CA MET A 17 -1.42 14.52 -22.54
C MET A 17 -2.60 14.09 -21.66
N ASP A 18 -3.70 13.77 -22.27
CA ASP A 18 -4.85 13.17 -21.60
C ASP A 18 -4.54 11.70 -21.26
N ASP A 19 -4.73 11.33 -19.99
CA ASP A 19 -4.53 9.99 -19.45
C ASP A 19 -5.84 9.30 -19.03
N SER A 20 -6.98 9.85 -19.43
CA SER A 20 -8.31 9.33 -19.05
C SER A 20 -8.55 7.89 -19.50
N ARG A 21 -7.83 7.43 -20.55
CA ARG A 21 -7.87 6.07 -21.08
C ARG A 21 -6.58 5.29 -20.81
N PHE A 22 -5.91 5.58 -19.69
CA PHE A 22 -4.68 4.83 -19.33
C PHE A 22 -4.85 3.32 -19.57
N PRO A 23 -3.87 2.63 -20.22
CA PRO A 23 -2.48 3.06 -20.48
C PRO A 23 -2.26 3.87 -21.77
N GLU A 24 -3.30 4.24 -22.47
CA GLU A 24 -3.22 5.10 -23.67
C GLU A 24 -3.18 6.57 -23.26
N TRP A 25 -2.36 7.35 -23.99
CA TRP A 25 -2.16 8.77 -23.75
C TRP A 25 -2.46 9.54 -25.03
N GLU A 26 -3.31 10.51 -24.96
CA GLU A 26 -3.76 11.27 -26.13
C GLU A 26 -3.40 12.75 -26.04
N LEU A 27 -3.11 13.33 -27.17
CA LEU A 27 -2.97 14.78 -27.36
C LEU A 27 -3.52 15.17 -28.71
N THR A 28 -4.52 16.04 -28.74
CA THR A 28 -5.03 16.63 -29.95
C THR A 28 -4.33 17.97 -30.23
N LEU A 29 -3.78 18.12 -31.41
CA LEU A 29 -3.13 19.33 -31.86
C LEU A 29 -3.83 19.86 -33.11
N HIS A 30 -3.98 21.20 -33.20
CA HIS A 30 -4.50 21.88 -34.35
C HIS A 30 -3.35 22.60 -35.06
N THR A 31 -2.61 21.89 -35.90
CA THR A 31 -1.41 22.43 -36.55
C THR A 31 -1.46 22.21 -38.05
N ALA A 32 -0.95 23.19 -38.80
CA ALA A 32 -0.79 23.13 -40.25
C ALA A 32 0.68 23.02 -40.67
N HIS A 33 1.60 22.83 -39.75
CA HIS A 33 3.04 22.86 -40.01
C HIS A 33 3.75 21.62 -39.49
N ARG A 34 4.85 21.26 -40.17
CA ARG A 34 5.79 20.26 -39.62
C ARG A 34 6.35 20.75 -38.31
N PHE A 35 6.55 19.82 -37.36
CA PHE A 35 7.14 20.13 -36.08
C PHE A 35 8.01 18.99 -35.55
N GLU A 36 8.95 19.34 -34.71
CA GLU A 36 9.71 18.38 -33.92
C GLU A 36 9.08 18.28 -32.53
N TYR A 37 9.10 17.10 -31.95
CA TYR A 37 8.58 16.89 -30.61
C TYR A 37 9.34 15.80 -29.87
N LYS A 38 9.13 15.74 -28.58
CA LYS A 38 9.70 14.73 -27.71
C LYS A 38 8.76 14.44 -26.56
N PHE A 39 8.64 13.16 -26.20
CA PHE A 39 7.91 12.79 -25.00
C PHE A 39 8.79 13.01 -23.76
N LEU A 40 8.13 13.33 -22.66
CA LEU A 40 8.80 13.48 -21.37
C LEU A 40 7.85 13.09 -20.24
N ILE A 41 8.44 12.63 -19.14
CA ILE A 41 7.74 12.46 -17.86
C ILE A 41 7.93 13.75 -17.08
N ALA A 42 6.83 14.32 -16.60
CA ALA A 42 6.83 15.55 -15.81
C ALA A 42 6.10 15.37 -14.49
N ASP A 43 6.42 16.21 -13.52
CA ASP A 43 5.60 16.31 -12.32
C ASP A 43 4.19 16.78 -12.68
N ARG A 44 3.16 16.07 -12.18
CA ARG A 44 1.77 16.32 -12.57
C ARG A 44 1.23 17.69 -12.14
N LYS A 45 1.75 18.25 -11.05
CA LYS A 45 1.30 19.53 -10.50
C LYS A 45 2.03 20.72 -11.06
N THR A 46 3.36 20.58 -11.12
CA THR A 46 4.27 21.69 -11.50
C THR A 46 4.61 21.71 -12.99
N LEU A 47 4.32 20.62 -13.71
CA LEU A 47 4.77 20.37 -15.08
C LEU A 47 6.30 20.48 -15.24
N THR A 48 7.06 20.28 -14.16
CA THR A 48 8.52 20.28 -14.23
C THR A 48 9.01 18.98 -14.87
N PRO A 49 9.92 19.04 -15.88
CA PRO A 49 10.44 17.84 -16.52
C PRO A 49 11.22 16.98 -15.54
N ILE A 50 10.93 15.67 -15.51
CA ILE A 50 11.62 14.67 -14.70
C ILE A 50 12.55 13.84 -15.58
N LEU A 51 12.06 13.36 -16.72
CA LEU A 51 12.80 12.54 -17.66
C LEU A 51 12.38 12.86 -19.08
N TRP A 52 13.34 12.97 -19.97
CA TRP A 52 13.14 13.04 -21.40
C TRP A 52 13.31 11.66 -22.03
N GLU A 53 12.56 11.37 -23.10
CA GLU A 53 12.77 10.15 -23.86
C GLU A 53 14.17 10.12 -24.48
N GLU A 54 14.69 8.92 -24.70
CA GLU A 54 16.00 8.70 -25.33
C GLU A 54 15.93 8.91 -26.85
N GLY A 55 17.08 9.18 -27.45
CA GLY A 55 17.21 9.31 -28.91
C GLY A 55 17.04 10.75 -29.40
N ALA A 56 16.91 10.91 -30.71
CA ALA A 56 16.70 12.20 -31.36
C ALA A 56 15.27 12.71 -31.15
N ASN A 57 15.03 13.99 -31.44
CA ASN A 57 13.67 14.51 -31.52
C ASN A 57 12.88 13.75 -32.58
N ARG A 58 11.60 13.54 -32.32
CA ARG A 58 10.67 13.02 -33.30
C ARG A 58 10.24 14.14 -34.22
N THR A 59 9.90 13.79 -35.45
CA THR A 59 9.37 14.73 -36.43
C THR A 59 8.00 14.29 -36.89
N TRP A 60 7.08 15.22 -36.93
CA TRP A 60 5.82 15.04 -37.63
C TRP A 60 5.98 15.64 -39.04
N GLY A 61 5.82 14.83 -40.07
CA GLY A 61 6.29 15.17 -41.39
C GLY A 61 5.27 15.39 -42.48
N GLU A 62 4.15 14.69 -42.44
CA GLU A 62 3.09 14.82 -43.43
C GLU A 62 1.85 15.39 -42.75
N LEU A 63 1.26 16.42 -43.38
CA LEU A 63 0.03 17.01 -42.93
C LEU A 63 -1.12 16.26 -43.60
N PRO A 64 -2.10 15.77 -42.84
CA PRO A 64 -3.36 15.35 -43.44
C PRO A 64 -3.99 16.52 -44.19
N GLY A 65 -4.71 16.24 -45.28
CA GLY A 65 -5.54 17.23 -45.96
C GLY A 65 -6.55 17.89 -45.02
N ALA A 66 -7.17 18.97 -45.44
CA ALA A 66 -8.15 19.64 -44.61
C ALA A 66 -9.27 18.68 -44.20
N GLY A 67 -9.44 18.48 -42.88
CA GLY A 67 -10.46 17.60 -42.30
C GLY A 67 -9.99 16.16 -42.00
N GLU A 68 -8.73 15.81 -42.23
CA GLU A 68 -8.18 14.50 -41.88
C GLU A 68 -7.58 14.49 -40.48
N HIS A 69 -7.75 13.38 -39.79
CA HIS A 69 -7.13 13.10 -38.49
C HIS A 69 -5.98 12.12 -38.69
N ALA A 70 -4.79 12.47 -38.21
CA ALA A 70 -3.67 11.57 -38.19
C ALA A 70 -3.45 11.01 -36.79
N LEU A 71 -3.28 9.70 -36.70
CA LEU A 71 -3.01 8.99 -35.45
C LEU A 71 -1.61 8.39 -35.52
N ASP A 72 -0.70 8.82 -34.63
CA ASP A 72 0.57 8.15 -34.40
C ASP A 72 0.41 7.09 -33.30
N ALA A 73 -0.26 6.01 -33.63
CA ALA A 73 -0.51 4.90 -32.70
C ALA A 73 0.73 4.09 -32.31
N ALA A 74 1.87 4.30 -32.98
CA ALA A 74 3.10 3.51 -32.79
C ALA A 74 4.13 4.19 -31.89
N ALA A 75 3.82 5.34 -31.32
CA ALA A 75 4.76 6.09 -30.48
C ALA A 75 4.95 5.43 -29.11
N SER A 76 5.93 4.57 -29.02
CA SER A 76 6.38 4.00 -27.74
C SER A 76 7.67 4.67 -27.29
N PRO A 77 7.62 5.72 -26.46
CA PRO A 77 8.80 6.43 -26.00
C PRO A 77 9.65 5.56 -25.09
N ARG A 78 10.97 5.59 -25.28
CA ARG A 78 11.92 4.94 -24.37
C ARG A 78 12.51 5.99 -23.45
N PHE A 79 12.40 5.75 -22.15
CA PHE A 79 12.97 6.62 -21.13
C PHE A 79 14.21 5.98 -20.50
N PRO A 80 15.22 6.78 -20.09
CA PRO A 80 16.34 6.29 -19.33
C PRO A 80 15.86 5.50 -18.11
N LYS A 81 16.38 4.29 -17.94
CA LYS A 81 16.06 3.48 -16.76
C LYS A 81 16.60 4.16 -15.51
N ARG A 82 15.77 4.86 -14.79
CA ARG A 82 16.12 5.36 -13.46
C ARG A 82 16.27 4.15 -12.54
N ARG A 83 17.50 3.80 -12.18
CA ARG A 83 17.75 2.80 -11.15
C ARG A 83 17.27 3.36 -9.82
N TRP A 84 16.13 2.89 -9.36
CA TRP A 84 15.71 3.18 -8.00
C TRP A 84 16.76 2.60 -7.02
N ARG A 85 17.15 3.37 -6.03
CA ARG A 85 18.06 2.95 -4.95
C ARG A 85 17.40 3.29 -3.63
N GLY A 86 17.34 2.32 -2.74
CA GLY A 86 16.82 2.51 -1.41
C GLY A 86 17.32 1.41 -0.49
N ALA A 87 17.50 1.75 0.77
CA ALA A 87 17.69 0.80 1.85
C ALA A 87 16.32 0.51 2.50
N GLY A 88 16.21 -0.64 3.12
CA GLY A 88 15.01 -1.03 3.85
C GLY A 88 15.28 -2.14 4.84
N THR A 89 14.30 -2.39 5.70
CA THR A 89 14.32 -3.46 6.68
C THR A 89 13.25 -4.49 6.33
N ALA A 90 13.63 -5.77 6.35
CA ALA A 90 12.69 -6.90 6.31
C ALA A 90 12.54 -7.45 7.72
N ILE A 91 11.31 -7.51 8.24
CA ILE A 91 11.05 -7.91 9.62
C ILE A 91 9.64 -8.51 9.76
N PRO A 92 9.47 -9.60 10.52
CA PRO A 92 8.14 -10.07 10.87
C PRO A 92 7.51 -9.17 11.93
N VAL A 93 6.18 -8.93 11.81
CA VAL A 93 5.46 -8.10 12.78
C VAL A 93 5.56 -8.66 14.19
N PHE A 94 5.48 -9.98 14.37
CA PHE A 94 5.54 -10.61 15.67
C PHE A 94 6.84 -10.34 16.44
N SER A 95 7.93 -10.02 15.76
CA SER A 95 9.22 -9.72 16.41
C SER A 95 9.39 -8.25 16.82
N LEU A 96 8.45 -7.39 16.51
CA LEU A 96 8.45 -5.98 16.90
C LEU A 96 8.04 -5.83 18.37
N ARG A 97 8.84 -6.40 19.28
CA ARG A 97 8.55 -6.40 20.71
C ARG A 97 8.76 -5.02 21.32
N THR A 98 7.77 -4.57 22.07
CA THR A 98 7.79 -3.33 22.86
C THR A 98 7.26 -3.57 24.27
N GLU A 99 7.43 -2.60 25.17
CA GLU A 99 6.88 -2.70 26.51
C GLU A 99 5.33 -2.65 26.55
N GLU A 100 4.73 -2.21 25.46
CA GLU A 100 3.28 -2.02 25.37
C GLU A 100 2.55 -3.16 24.67
N ASP A 101 3.27 -4.08 24.01
CA ASP A 101 2.66 -5.22 23.35
C ASP A 101 2.15 -6.27 24.37
N PHE A 102 1.45 -7.29 23.86
CA PHE A 102 0.90 -8.36 24.70
C PHE A 102 1.64 -9.68 24.44
N GLY A 103 2.96 -9.68 24.64
CA GLY A 103 3.83 -10.83 24.48
C GLY A 103 4.20 -11.16 23.03
N VAL A 104 3.75 -10.37 22.07
CA VAL A 104 4.03 -10.49 20.64
C VAL A 104 3.94 -9.11 19.98
N GLY A 105 4.77 -8.82 18.98
CA GLY A 105 4.67 -7.56 18.24
C GLY A 105 3.32 -7.42 17.57
N GLU A 106 2.77 -6.21 17.55
CA GLU A 106 1.44 -5.89 17.10
C GLU A 106 1.47 -4.90 15.93
N PHE A 107 0.36 -4.73 15.20
CA PHE A 107 0.26 -3.72 14.13
C PHE A 107 0.55 -2.29 14.62
N TYR A 108 0.33 -2.03 15.89
CA TYR A 108 0.62 -0.73 16.48
C TYR A 108 2.13 -0.44 16.54
N ASP A 109 2.94 -1.49 16.68
CA ASP A 109 4.40 -1.37 16.75
C ASP A 109 5.03 -1.06 15.39
N LEU A 110 4.32 -1.39 14.29
CA LEU A 110 4.70 -0.94 12.94
C LEU A 110 4.76 0.59 12.82
N LYS A 111 3.95 1.35 13.55
CA LYS A 111 4.00 2.82 13.51
C LYS A 111 5.36 3.31 13.99
N ARG A 112 5.86 2.77 15.10
CA ARG A 112 7.18 3.11 15.63
C ARG A 112 8.30 2.71 14.68
N LEU A 113 8.17 1.53 14.04
CA LEU A 113 9.13 1.09 13.02
C LEU A 113 9.12 2.01 11.80
N ILE A 114 7.95 2.46 11.35
CA ILE A 114 7.80 3.39 10.22
C ILE A 114 8.49 4.73 10.54
N ASP A 115 8.24 5.27 11.73
CA ASP A 115 8.85 6.53 12.17
C ASP A 115 10.38 6.41 12.26
N TRP A 116 10.87 5.31 12.81
CA TRP A 116 12.31 5.02 12.86
C TRP A 116 12.91 4.85 11.46
N ALA A 117 12.26 4.12 10.57
CA ALA A 117 12.73 3.92 9.21
C ALA A 117 12.78 5.26 8.45
N ALA A 118 11.77 6.11 8.62
CA ALA A 118 11.76 7.46 8.03
C ALA A 118 12.91 8.32 8.58
N ALA A 119 13.13 8.31 9.89
CA ALA A 119 14.19 9.07 10.54
C ALA A 119 15.61 8.62 10.11
N THR A 120 15.77 7.33 9.78
CA THR A 120 17.03 6.76 9.30
C THR A 120 17.19 6.77 7.78
N GLY A 121 16.24 7.40 7.04
CA GLY A 121 16.29 7.53 5.59
C GLY A 121 15.99 6.25 4.81
N GLN A 122 15.43 5.24 5.46
CA GLN A 122 14.97 4.05 4.78
C GLN A 122 13.77 4.33 3.87
N ARG A 123 13.63 3.55 2.81
CA ARG A 123 12.62 3.74 1.76
C ARG A 123 11.62 2.59 1.67
N VAL A 124 11.93 1.45 2.29
CA VAL A 124 11.12 0.24 2.26
C VAL A 124 11.11 -0.41 3.64
N ILE A 125 9.94 -0.85 4.06
CA ILE A 125 9.78 -1.84 5.12
C ILE A 125 9.08 -3.03 4.48
N GLN A 126 9.68 -4.21 4.59
CA GLN A 126 9.08 -5.46 4.18
C GLN A 126 8.66 -6.23 5.43
N VAL A 127 7.39 -6.54 5.56
CA VAL A 127 6.88 -7.43 6.60
C VAL A 127 6.71 -8.83 6.04
N LEU A 128 6.87 -9.86 6.86
CA LEU A 128 6.47 -11.22 6.51
C LEU A 128 4.93 -11.30 6.43
N PRO A 129 4.37 -12.40 5.88
CA PRO A 129 2.91 -12.56 5.83
C PRO A 129 2.26 -12.33 7.19
N ILE A 130 1.17 -11.59 7.18
CA ILE A 130 0.44 -11.16 8.38
C ILE A 130 -0.98 -11.73 8.42
N ASN A 131 -1.26 -12.62 7.49
CA ASN A 131 -2.56 -13.27 7.36
C ASN A 131 -2.75 -14.33 8.46
N ASP A 132 -4.00 -14.69 8.67
CA ASP A 132 -4.35 -15.67 9.70
C ASP A 132 -3.88 -17.07 9.34
N THR A 133 -3.18 -17.68 10.27
CA THR A 133 -2.62 -19.04 10.21
C THR A 133 -3.25 -19.97 11.25
N THR A 134 -4.30 -19.51 11.96
CA THR A 134 -4.90 -20.25 13.06
C THR A 134 -5.64 -21.49 12.56
N MET A 135 -5.12 -22.68 12.87
CA MET A 135 -5.71 -23.98 12.49
C MET A 135 -5.79 -24.93 13.67
N THR A 136 -4.72 -25.06 14.42
CA THR A 136 -4.58 -26.08 15.49
C THR A 136 -4.66 -25.47 16.88
N GLY A 137 -4.43 -24.18 17.04
CA GLY A 137 -4.30 -23.50 18.32
C GLY A 137 -3.00 -23.81 19.04
N THR A 138 -2.04 -24.41 18.33
CA THR A 138 -0.71 -24.76 18.84
C THR A 138 0.37 -23.86 18.25
N TRP A 139 1.62 -24.04 18.69
CA TRP A 139 2.77 -23.31 18.16
C TRP A 139 2.98 -23.49 16.65
N GLU A 140 2.44 -24.55 16.04
CA GLU A 140 2.52 -24.77 14.59
C GLU A 140 1.87 -23.65 13.79
N ASP A 141 0.86 -22.99 14.36
CA ASP A 141 0.20 -21.85 13.76
C ASP A 141 1.08 -20.58 13.72
N SER A 142 2.27 -20.60 14.34
CA SER A 142 3.21 -19.48 14.32
C SER A 142 3.92 -19.30 12.97
N TYR A 143 3.83 -20.28 12.05
CA TYR A 143 4.48 -20.24 10.75
C TYR A 143 3.74 -19.31 9.77
N PRO A 144 4.29 -18.14 9.42
CA PRO A 144 3.53 -17.09 8.74
C PRO A 144 3.18 -17.41 7.29
N TYR A 145 3.81 -18.45 6.70
CA TYR A 145 3.58 -18.81 5.29
C TYR A 145 2.47 -19.86 5.12
N ASN A 146 1.84 -20.31 6.18
CA ASN A 146 0.75 -21.28 6.14
C ASN A 146 -0.61 -20.63 6.41
N ALA A 147 -0.89 -19.52 5.71
CA ALA A 147 -2.12 -18.77 5.90
C ALA A 147 -3.34 -19.55 5.39
N ASN A 148 -4.42 -19.57 6.19
CA ASN A 148 -5.69 -20.15 5.85
C ASN A 148 -6.62 -19.16 5.09
N SER A 149 -6.24 -17.89 5.02
CA SER A 149 -6.94 -16.85 4.26
C SER A 149 -5.96 -15.85 3.67
N THR A 150 -6.21 -15.41 2.44
CA THR A 150 -5.47 -14.32 1.80
C THR A 150 -5.97 -12.94 2.19
N PHE A 151 -7.12 -12.86 2.86
CA PHE A 151 -7.77 -11.61 3.25
C PHE A 151 -7.71 -11.36 4.76
N ALA A 152 -8.01 -12.39 5.56
CA ALA A 152 -8.07 -12.26 7.00
C ALA A 152 -6.68 -12.05 7.60
N LEU A 153 -6.56 -11.03 8.46
CA LEU A 153 -5.34 -10.77 9.20
C LEU A 153 -5.34 -11.56 10.51
N HIS A 154 -4.15 -12.01 10.94
CA HIS A 154 -4.02 -12.80 12.14
C HIS A 154 -4.40 -12.00 13.41
N PRO A 155 -5.34 -12.48 14.23
CA PRO A 155 -5.80 -11.79 15.43
C PRO A 155 -4.69 -11.48 16.46
N GLN A 156 -3.62 -12.25 16.46
CA GLN A 156 -2.48 -12.01 17.36
C GLN A 156 -1.87 -10.62 17.24
N PHE A 157 -1.99 -9.97 16.06
CA PHE A 157 -1.43 -8.65 15.82
C PHE A 157 -2.32 -7.49 16.28
N ILE A 158 -3.52 -7.78 16.82
CA ILE A 158 -4.44 -6.76 17.32
C ILE A 158 -3.91 -6.17 18.62
N ARG A 159 -3.86 -4.84 18.69
CA ARG A 159 -3.68 -4.11 19.96
C ARG A 159 -4.97 -4.18 20.75
N LEU A 160 -4.97 -4.96 21.86
CA LEU A 160 -6.17 -5.27 22.63
C LEU A 160 -6.94 -4.05 23.14
N PRO A 161 -6.30 -3.01 23.72
CA PRO A 161 -7.02 -1.79 24.13
C PRO A 161 -7.68 -1.04 22.96
N ALA A 162 -7.07 -1.05 21.78
CA ALA A 162 -7.66 -0.45 20.57
C ALA A 162 -8.91 -1.19 20.09
N ALA A 163 -9.04 -2.46 20.44
CA ALA A 163 -10.22 -3.28 20.18
C ALA A 163 -11.27 -3.24 21.32
N GLY A 164 -11.09 -2.33 22.29
CA GLY A 164 -12.03 -2.14 23.42
C GLY A 164 -11.82 -3.07 24.61
N VAL A 165 -10.70 -3.78 24.67
CA VAL A 165 -10.33 -4.54 25.87
C VAL A 165 -9.91 -3.57 26.97
N VAL A 166 -10.47 -3.77 28.16
CA VAL A 166 -10.15 -2.96 29.35
C VAL A 166 -8.82 -3.41 29.94
N GLU A 167 -7.96 -2.46 30.25
CA GLU A 167 -6.68 -2.71 30.92
C GLU A 167 -6.86 -2.87 32.44
N ASP A 168 -7.62 -3.91 32.83
CA ASP A 168 -7.80 -4.32 34.23
C ASP A 168 -6.55 -5.02 34.78
N ASP A 169 -6.61 -5.45 36.03
CA ASP A 169 -5.48 -6.08 36.69
C ASP A 169 -5.11 -7.42 36.05
N GLU A 170 -6.11 -8.16 35.54
CA GLU A 170 -5.87 -9.38 34.78
C GLU A 170 -5.07 -9.10 33.50
N TYR A 171 -5.49 -8.10 32.73
CA TYR A 171 -4.78 -7.68 31.51
C TYR A 171 -3.33 -7.29 31.82
N ARG A 172 -3.11 -6.45 32.85
CA ARG A 172 -1.78 -5.97 33.22
C ARG A 172 -0.87 -7.11 33.67
N THR A 173 -1.39 -8.04 34.47
CA THR A 173 -0.64 -9.23 34.92
C THR A 173 -0.22 -10.09 33.75
N LEU A 174 -1.16 -10.47 32.89
CA LEU A 174 -0.87 -11.29 31.70
C LEU A 174 0.12 -10.62 30.75
N ARG A 175 -0.04 -9.32 30.50
CA ARG A 175 0.89 -8.55 29.68
C ARG A 175 2.30 -8.59 30.26
N SER A 176 2.44 -8.34 31.56
CA SER A 176 3.74 -8.38 32.24
C SER A 176 4.39 -9.74 32.17
N GLU A 177 3.61 -10.80 32.44
CA GLU A 177 4.11 -12.18 32.37
C GLU A 177 4.59 -12.56 30.97
N LEU A 178 3.77 -12.28 29.93
CA LEU A 178 4.07 -12.64 28.56
C LEU A 178 5.25 -11.83 27.99
N ASN A 179 5.38 -10.56 28.38
CA ASN A 179 6.49 -9.71 27.96
C ASN A 179 7.81 -10.06 28.65
N ALA A 180 7.76 -10.66 29.82
CA ALA A 180 8.96 -11.11 30.55
C ALA A 180 9.57 -12.39 29.97
N LEU A 181 8.86 -13.10 29.09
CA LEU A 181 9.38 -14.33 28.49
C LEU A 181 10.50 -14.02 27.49
N PRO A 182 11.58 -14.84 27.46
CA PRO A 182 12.68 -14.68 26.52
C PRO A 182 12.26 -14.98 25.07
N GLU A 183 11.22 -15.79 24.89
CA GLU A 183 10.66 -16.19 23.60
C GLU A 183 9.14 -15.96 23.59
N ILE A 184 8.57 -15.84 22.39
CA ILE A 184 7.12 -15.67 22.24
C ILE A 184 6.42 -17.00 22.52
N ASP A 185 5.55 -17.01 23.52
CA ASP A 185 4.65 -18.13 23.78
C ASP A 185 3.35 -17.92 22.95
N TYR A 186 3.38 -18.35 21.70
CA TYR A 186 2.27 -18.16 20.76
C TYR A 186 0.95 -18.75 21.26
N GLU A 187 0.99 -19.90 21.91
CA GLU A 187 -0.20 -20.56 22.43
C GLU A 187 -0.87 -19.74 23.54
N ARG A 188 -0.06 -19.28 24.51
CA ARG A 188 -0.57 -18.43 25.59
C ARG A 188 -1.05 -17.08 25.06
N VAL A 189 -0.28 -16.44 24.17
CA VAL A 189 -0.64 -15.16 23.55
C VAL A 189 -2.00 -15.29 22.85
N ASN A 190 -2.15 -16.23 21.92
CA ASN A 190 -3.36 -16.39 21.14
C ASN A 190 -4.56 -16.76 22.03
N ARG A 191 -4.42 -17.69 22.95
CA ARG A 191 -5.45 -18.08 23.90
C ARG A 191 -5.97 -16.89 24.69
N HIS A 192 -5.06 -16.10 25.27
CA HIS A 192 -5.46 -14.96 26.09
C HIS A 192 -6.01 -13.81 25.26
N LYS A 193 -5.42 -13.50 24.10
CA LYS A 193 -5.95 -12.46 23.21
C LYS A 193 -7.36 -12.79 22.72
N LEU A 194 -7.60 -13.99 22.23
CA LEU A 194 -8.94 -14.39 21.78
C LEU A 194 -9.99 -14.35 22.91
N ARG A 195 -9.62 -14.81 24.10
CA ARG A 195 -10.49 -14.73 25.27
C ARG A 195 -10.84 -13.30 25.65
N LEU A 196 -9.86 -12.40 25.68
CA LEU A 196 -10.05 -10.99 26.01
C LEU A 196 -10.85 -10.24 24.93
N LEU A 197 -10.59 -10.54 23.65
CA LEU A 197 -11.36 -10.00 22.52
C LEU A 197 -12.82 -10.47 22.56
N ARG A 198 -13.08 -11.76 22.87
CA ARG A 198 -14.45 -12.27 23.05
C ARG A 198 -15.18 -11.54 24.16
N ARG A 199 -14.54 -11.34 25.32
CA ARG A 199 -15.10 -10.56 26.44
C ARG A 199 -15.40 -9.10 26.06
N ALA A 200 -14.54 -8.47 25.25
CA ALA A 200 -14.77 -7.12 24.74
C ALA A 200 -15.96 -7.11 23.75
N PHE A 201 -16.07 -8.11 22.90
CA PHE A 201 -17.19 -8.25 21.96
C PHE A 201 -18.52 -8.47 22.69
N GLU A 202 -18.58 -9.29 23.74
CA GLU A 202 -19.77 -9.48 24.58
C GLU A 202 -20.26 -8.16 25.19
N ARG A 203 -19.33 -7.24 25.53
CA ARG A 203 -19.66 -5.92 26.08
C ARG A 203 -20.08 -4.89 25.03
N HIS A 204 -19.45 -4.92 23.88
CA HIS A 204 -19.54 -3.83 22.89
C HIS A 204 -20.01 -4.26 21.50
N GLY A 205 -20.12 -5.57 21.23
CA GLY A 205 -20.41 -6.12 19.93
C GLY A 205 -21.72 -5.63 19.32
N ALA A 206 -22.79 -5.57 20.11
CA ALA A 206 -24.08 -5.05 19.66
C ALA A 206 -23.99 -3.60 19.16
N ARG A 207 -23.25 -2.74 19.90
CA ARG A 207 -23.02 -1.35 19.52
C ARG A 207 -22.15 -1.27 18.25
N THR A 208 -21.14 -2.10 18.13
CA THR A 208 -20.26 -2.14 16.95
C THR A 208 -21.06 -2.62 15.74
N ALA A 209 -21.86 -3.68 15.85
CA ALA A 209 -22.68 -4.20 14.77
C ALA A 209 -23.76 -3.21 14.28
N ALA A 210 -24.18 -2.27 15.13
CA ALA A 210 -25.13 -1.23 14.76
C ALA A 210 -24.49 -0.09 13.92
N ARG A 211 -23.16 0.05 13.94
CA ARG A 211 -22.44 1.12 13.23
C ARG A 211 -22.53 0.95 11.72
N ARG A 212 -22.60 2.07 11.02
CA ARG A 212 -22.66 2.10 9.56
C ARG A 212 -21.39 1.58 8.93
N ASP A 213 -20.23 2.02 9.39
CA ASP A 213 -18.92 1.60 8.89
C ASP A 213 -18.70 0.07 9.04
N TYR A 214 -19.19 -0.54 10.12
CA TYR A 214 -19.15 -1.99 10.29
C TYR A 214 -20.04 -2.70 9.26
N LYS A 215 -21.26 -2.22 9.05
CA LYS A 215 -22.19 -2.79 8.06
C LYS A 215 -21.65 -2.65 6.63
N ASP A 216 -21.09 -1.48 6.30
CA ASP A 216 -20.49 -1.22 5.01
C ASP A 216 -19.27 -2.14 4.78
N PHE A 217 -18.45 -2.36 5.81
CA PHE A 217 -17.34 -3.32 5.76
C PHE A 217 -17.82 -4.74 5.50
N ILE A 218 -18.82 -5.23 6.23
CA ILE A 218 -19.38 -6.57 6.03
C ILE A 218 -19.90 -6.73 4.60
N ALA A 219 -20.71 -5.79 4.12
CA ALA A 219 -21.27 -5.84 2.77
C ALA A 219 -20.19 -5.85 1.68
N ALA A 220 -19.13 -5.05 1.84
CA ALA A 220 -18.02 -5.00 0.89
C ALA A 220 -17.14 -6.27 0.88
N ASN A 221 -17.13 -7.03 1.98
CA ASN A 221 -16.23 -8.16 2.19
C ASN A 221 -16.94 -9.51 2.31
N GLU A 222 -18.23 -9.57 2.11
CA GLU A 222 -19.07 -10.75 2.27
C GLU A 222 -18.54 -11.98 1.52
N HIS A 223 -18.01 -11.77 0.32
CA HIS A 223 -17.53 -12.82 -0.58
C HIS A 223 -16.39 -13.68 0.00
N TRP A 224 -15.59 -13.13 0.92
CA TRP A 224 -14.53 -13.87 1.59
C TRP A 224 -14.78 -14.08 3.09
N LEU A 225 -15.51 -13.14 3.72
CA LEU A 225 -15.71 -13.14 5.17
C LEU A 225 -16.63 -14.27 5.61
N ILE A 226 -17.71 -14.54 4.86
CA ILE A 226 -18.64 -15.65 5.19
C ILE A 226 -17.98 -17.02 5.09
N PRO A 227 -17.26 -17.36 3.98
CA PRO A 227 -16.55 -18.65 3.93
C PRO A 227 -15.44 -18.80 4.96
N TYR A 228 -14.87 -17.69 5.44
CA TYR A 228 -13.79 -17.70 6.43
C TYR A 228 -14.34 -17.87 7.87
N ALA A 229 -15.49 -17.26 8.21
CA ALA A 229 -16.07 -17.27 9.56
C ALA A 229 -16.72 -18.61 9.91
#